data_8df511aac3675d225011a5f086fce373
#
_entry.id   8df511aac3675d225011a5f086fce373
#
_cell.length_a   1.000
_cell.length_b   1.000
_cell.length_c   1.000
_cell.angle_alpha   90.00
_cell.angle_beta   90.00
_cell.angle_gamma   90.00
#
_symmetry.space_group_name_H-M   'P 1'
#
loop_
_entity.id
_entity.type
_entity.pdbx_description
1 polymer ?
#
loop_
_entity_poly.entity_id
_entity_poly.type
_entity_poly.pdbx_seq_one_letter_code
_entity_poly.pdbx_strand_id
1 'polypeptide(L)'
;MDTKTPPEGLQAARELIEKLESQHFGWDILVGDAFVRGMRDIGYKSTSFAMAELIDNAIQAAATRVDIVFGFDGGVKPTKIAIIDDGHGMEAKMVRASLIWGAGTRAENRAGFGKYGYGLPSASVSQCHRVSVFSTTQDGEWNRAYLDIDEIKDGKWNKGNRIEMPESEPIGPPDFVHKYLAKQGRTIDHGTVVVWEGLDRVNPKLRQELRNSLVTNLGVIYRNYLVTTPISVDDVDVQPCDPLFLTEGFRYYDLDEDRAIELPPAIVEVKDKETGQVIGNMRVRYARMPATFFRKPDFKHTNRPGKGGMNERLEIADANNGIIFLRNGRQIDVIRPPRAMRNLNATTDRFWGVEVNFDASLDELFAITTSKQQVRPDDSVWDMLKDKANLFSVIGEMFSTYKKEAKSHAAEAEQAKDGKRASVEAIEGAAKFRTTKAPDETPERQKEAETNLDQEARKRAGKAGVKPEAIERELIAERQGQTHEVETEDMPGAPFVRCVQEGGTRVLYLNIAHPFYTELYAGPGAAPRLRAGLEVLLWTLGNAEIDADPDSERRRFYQRERANVWSPQLADALDVLKGVSIMESEAEEADSAA
;
A
#
# COMPACT_ATOMS: atom_id res chain seq x y z
N MET A 1 -68.10 1.41 -26.64
CA MET A 1 -66.84 0.61 -26.65
C MET A 1 -65.73 1.49 -26.09
N ASP A 2 -65.44 1.35 -24.82
CA ASP A 2 -64.36 2.11 -24.17
C ASP A 2 -63.00 1.63 -24.70
N THR A 3 -62.39 2.43 -25.54
CA THR A 3 -61.01 2.23 -25.95
C THR A 3 -60.11 2.60 -24.76
N LYS A 4 -59.84 1.64 -23.88
CA LYS A 4 -58.85 1.78 -22.80
C LYS A 4 -57.51 2.20 -23.44
N THR A 5 -57.04 3.39 -23.13
CA THR A 5 -55.68 3.84 -23.46
C THR A 5 -54.70 2.75 -23.01
N PRO A 6 -53.81 2.26 -23.90
CA PRO A 6 -52.86 1.22 -23.48
C PRO A 6 -51.95 1.76 -22.40
N PRO A 7 -51.45 0.90 -21.49
CA PRO A 7 -50.47 1.28 -20.46
C PRO A 7 -49.30 2.00 -21.10
N GLU A 8 -48.77 3.04 -20.47
CA GLU A 8 -47.73 3.92 -20.98
C GLU A 8 -46.49 3.15 -21.46
N GLY A 9 -46.08 2.06 -20.80
CA GLY A 9 -45.01 1.18 -21.23
C GLY A 9 -45.30 0.38 -22.50
N LEU A 10 -46.56 0.03 -22.78
CA LEU A 10 -46.95 -0.68 -24.02
C LEU A 10 -46.99 0.27 -25.21
N GLN A 11 -47.33 1.52 -25.00
CA GLN A 11 -47.29 2.55 -26.06
C GLN A 11 -45.84 2.86 -26.46
N ALA A 12 -44.94 3.06 -25.48
CA ALA A 12 -43.53 3.24 -25.75
C ALA A 12 -42.89 2.05 -26.49
N ALA A 13 -43.31 0.82 -26.17
CA ALA A 13 -42.85 -0.37 -26.90
C ALA A 13 -43.34 -0.39 -28.36
N ARG A 14 -44.59 0.02 -28.61
CA ARG A 14 -45.12 0.13 -29.99
C ARG A 14 -44.41 1.18 -30.81
N GLU A 15 -44.17 2.36 -30.24
CA GLU A 15 -43.41 3.42 -30.88
C GLU A 15 -41.95 2.98 -31.20
N LEU A 16 -41.32 2.19 -30.32
CA LEU A 16 -40.02 1.60 -30.58
C LEU A 16 -40.07 0.62 -31.79
N ILE A 17 -41.11 -0.25 -31.86
CA ILE A 17 -41.27 -1.21 -32.97
C ILE A 17 -41.50 -0.47 -34.27
N GLU A 18 -42.39 0.53 -34.29
CA GLU A 18 -42.63 1.36 -35.49
C GLU A 18 -41.35 2.08 -35.94
N LYS A 19 -40.56 2.57 -34.98
CA LYS A 19 -39.26 3.20 -35.28
C LYS A 19 -38.28 2.20 -35.87
N LEU A 20 -38.17 0.98 -35.33
CA LEU A 20 -37.31 -0.07 -35.85
C LEU A 20 -37.73 -0.49 -37.29
N GLU A 21 -39.03 -0.61 -37.54
CA GLU A 21 -39.56 -0.94 -38.87
C GLU A 21 -39.40 0.19 -39.86
N SER A 22 -39.62 1.45 -39.49
CA SER A 22 -39.54 2.62 -40.36
C SER A 22 -38.12 3.03 -40.73
N GLN A 23 -37.15 2.78 -39.84
CA GLN A 23 -35.76 3.15 -40.06
C GLN A 23 -34.97 2.11 -40.87
N HIS A 24 -35.58 1.09 -41.43
CA HIS A 24 -34.92 0.02 -42.18
C HIS A 24 -33.82 -0.69 -41.42
N PHE A 25 -33.86 -0.66 -40.08
CA PHE A 25 -32.88 -1.38 -39.26
C PHE A 25 -33.03 -2.90 -39.41
N GLY A 26 -34.14 -3.36 -40.01
CA GLY A 26 -34.46 -4.77 -39.99
C GLY A 26 -34.55 -5.29 -38.55
N TRP A 27 -34.60 -6.58 -38.36
CA TRP A 27 -34.51 -7.22 -37.06
C TRP A 27 -33.05 -7.52 -36.73
N ASP A 28 -32.12 -6.53 -36.96
CA ASP A 28 -30.72 -6.64 -36.60
C ASP A 28 -30.57 -6.74 -35.07
N ILE A 29 -29.68 -7.63 -34.59
CA ILE A 29 -29.50 -7.88 -33.18
C ILE A 29 -28.94 -6.64 -32.44
N LEU A 30 -28.27 -5.73 -33.17
CA LEU A 30 -27.60 -4.55 -32.60
C LEU A 30 -28.21 -3.26 -33.20
N VAL A 31 -28.73 -2.40 -32.34
CA VAL A 31 -29.03 -0.99 -32.66
C VAL A 31 -27.77 -0.18 -32.31
N GLY A 32 -27.03 0.27 -33.34
CA GLY A 32 -25.65 0.74 -33.20
C GLY A 32 -25.45 1.89 -32.19
N ASP A 33 -26.26 2.95 -32.24
CA ASP A 33 -26.16 4.08 -31.31
C ASP A 33 -26.52 3.69 -29.86
N ALA A 34 -27.54 2.83 -29.70
CA ALA A 34 -27.94 2.29 -28.40
C ALA A 34 -26.87 1.36 -27.85
N PHE A 35 -26.23 0.57 -28.71
CA PHE A 35 -25.10 -0.29 -28.30
C PHE A 35 -23.92 0.54 -27.78
N VAL A 36 -23.49 1.58 -28.48
CA VAL A 36 -22.39 2.46 -28.05
C VAL A 36 -22.70 3.13 -26.73
N ARG A 37 -23.95 3.62 -26.52
CA ARG A 37 -24.39 4.18 -25.24
C ARG A 37 -24.37 3.13 -24.14
N GLY A 38 -24.87 1.93 -24.38
CA GLY A 38 -24.84 0.81 -23.44
C GLY A 38 -23.42 0.44 -23.04
N MET A 39 -22.49 0.37 -24.00
CA MET A 39 -21.07 0.09 -23.73
C MET A 39 -20.41 1.18 -22.89
N ARG A 40 -20.79 2.45 -23.08
CA ARG A 40 -20.34 3.57 -22.27
C ARG A 40 -20.82 3.45 -20.80
N ASP A 41 -22.03 2.91 -20.58
CA ASP A 41 -22.66 2.80 -19.26
C ASP A 41 -22.28 1.51 -18.51
N ILE A 42 -21.62 0.55 -19.16
CA ILE A 42 -21.05 -0.66 -18.50
C ILE A 42 -20.05 -0.30 -17.39
N GLY A 43 -19.50 0.91 -17.42
CA GLY A 43 -18.77 1.52 -16.31
C GLY A 43 -17.50 0.77 -15.88
N TYR A 44 -16.45 1.54 -15.62
CA TYR A 44 -15.25 1.06 -14.94
C TYR A 44 -15.27 1.54 -13.49
N LYS A 45 -14.75 0.74 -12.54
CA LYS A 45 -14.69 1.09 -11.10
C LYS A 45 -14.04 2.46 -10.86
N SER A 46 -13.04 2.80 -11.66
CA SER A 46 -12.35 4.08 -11.63
C SER A 46 -11.62 4.35 -12.95
N THR A 47 -11.15 5.58 -13.14
CA THR A 47 -10.29 5.96 -14.27
C THR A 47 -9.02 5.11 -14.33
N SER A 48 -8.45 4.73 -13.18
CA SER A 48 -7.26 3.85 -13.11
C SER A 48 -7.53 2.47 -13.71
N PHE A 49 -8.71 1.89 -13.47
CA PHE A 49 -9.08 0.60 -14.07
C PHE A 49 -9.38 0.69 -15.56
N ALA A 50 -9.95 1.81 -16.03
CA ALA A 50 -10.09 2.04 -17.47
C ALA A 50 -8.72 2.17 -18.15
N MET A 51 -7.79 2.92 -17.57
CA MET A 51 -6.42 3.03 -18.07
C MET A 51 -5.67 1.70 -18.04
N ALA A 52 -5.95 0.86 -17.06
CA ALA A 52 -5.31 -0.45 -16.94
C ALA A 52 -5.57 -1.34 -18.18
N GLU A 53 -6.72 -1.21 -18.86
CA GLU A 53 -6.95 -1.93 -20.14
C GLU A 53 -5.98 -1.49 -21.24
N LEU A 54 -5.62 -0.22 -21.27
CA LEU A 54 -4.68 0.31 -22.27
C LEU A 54 -3.24 -0.07 -21.94
N ILE A 55 -2.89 -0.05 -20.64
CA ILE A 55 -1.58 -0.51 -20.15
C ILE A 55 -1.42 -2.02 -20.38
N ASP A 56 -2.46 -2.82 -20.14
CA ASP A 56 -2.46 -4.25 -20.46
C ASP A 56 -2.15 -4.50 -21.94
N ASN A 57 -2.73 -3.67 -22.86
CA ASN A 57 -2.45 -3.75 -24.28
C ASN A 57 -1.00 -3.37 -24.61
N ALA A 58 -0.46 -2.35 -23.97
CA ALA A 58 0.95 -1.94 -24.11
C ALA A 58 1.90 -3.06 -23.68
N ILE A 59 1.68 -3.67 -22.49
CA ILE A 59 2.48 -4.81 -22.00
C ILE A 59 2.39 -5.99 -22.97
N GLN A 60 1.20 -6.27 -23.52
CA GLN A 60 1.02 -7.32 -24.53
C GLN A 60 1.72 -7.01 -25.86
N ALA A 61 1.87 -5.74 -26.20
CA ALA A 61 2.64 -5.29 -27.34
C ALA A 61 4.16 -5.28 -27.08
N ALA A 62 4.59 -5.88 -25.96
CA ALA A 62 5.99 -5.91 -25.51
C ALA A 62 6.61 -4.51 -25.34
N ALA A 63 5.79 -3.54 -24.90
CA ALA A 63 6.29 -2.21 -24.57
C ALA A 63 7.31 -2.28 -23.42
N THR A 64 8.38 -1.51 -23.56
CA THR A 64 9.40 -1.38 -22.52
C THR A 64 9.11 -0.22 -21.56
N ARG A 65 8.19 0.69 -21.95
CA ARG A 65 7.74 1.82 -21.14
C ARG A 65 6.32 2.26 -21.53
N VAL A 66 5.59 2.77 -20.53
CA VAL A 66 4.29 3.41 -20.75
C VAL A 66 4.26 4.78 -20.08
N ASP A 67 3.91 5.83 -20.83
CA ASP A 67 3.78 7.19 -20.30
C ASP A 67 2.32 7.67 -20.41
N ILE A 68 1.76 8.18 -19.31
CA ILE A 68 0.44 8.80 -19.25
C ILE A 68 0.64 10.32 -19.15
N VAL A 69 0.14 11.05 -20.15
CA VAL A 69 0.44 12.48 -20.32
C VAL A 69 -0.86 13.28 -20.34
N PHE A 70 -0.90 14.38 -19.60
CA PHE A 70 -2.05 15.27 -19.57
C PHE A 70 -1.87 16.44 -20.53
N GLY A 71 -2.90 16.69 -21.37
CA GLY A 71 -3.00 17.86 -22.23
C GLY A 71 -3.97 18.89 -21.64
N PHE A 72 -3.68 20.19 -21.89
CA PHE A 72 -4.42 21.31 -21.33
C PHE A 72 -4.73 22.34 -22.43
N ASP A 73 -5.95 22.87 -22.44
CA ASP A 73 -6.40 23.96 -23.30
C ASP A 73 -6.64 25.23 -22.46
N GLY A 74 -5.58 25.69 -21.75
CA GLY A 74 -5.57 26.95 -20.99
C GLY A 74 -6.14 26.91 -19.58
N GLY A 75 -6.38 25.73 -18.99
CA GLY A 75 -6.91 25.55 -17.64
C GLY A 75 -6.05 24.68 -16.74
N VAL A 76 -6.48 24.49 -15.48
CA VAL A 76 -5.82 23.60 -14.48
C VAL A 76 -6.33 22.16 -14.54
N LYS A 77 -7.42 21.92 -15.26
CA LYS A 77 -7.99 20.59 -15.48
C LYS A 77 -7.46 20.02 -16.80
N PRO A 78 -7.05 18.75 -16.85
CA PRO A 78 -6.74 18.11 -18.11
C PRO A 78 -7.96 18.11 -19.04
N THR A 79 -7.76 18.47 -20.30
CA THR A 79 -8.77 18.39 -21.37
C THR A 79 -8.54 17.18 -22.24
N LYS A 80 -7.31 16.66 -22.24
CA LYS A 80 -6.86 15.50 -23.00
C LYS A 80 -5.96 14.63 -22.11
N ILE A 81 -5.98 13.32 -22.38
CA ILE A 81 -5.04 12.38 -21.79
C ILE A 81 -4.48 11.52 -22.91
N ALA A 82 -3.16 11.41 -23.00
CA ALA A 82 -2.48 10.48 -23.90
C ALA A 82 -1.85 9.34 -23.09
N ILE A 83 -2.00 8.11 -23.58
CA ILE A 83 -1.30 6.93 -23.12
C ILE A 83 -0.37 6.52 -24.25
N ILE A 84 0.94 6.52 -23.99
CA ILE A 84 2.02 6.34 -24.96
C ILE A 84 2.75 5.06 -24.60
N ASP A 85 2.90 4.15 -25.54
CA ASP A 85 3.74 2.95 -25.41
C ASP A 85 4.70 2.82 -26.59
N ASP A 86 5.84 2.20 -26.33
CA ASP A 86 6.89 1.87 -27.29
C ASP A 86 6.84 0.40 -27.72
N GLY A 87 5.64 -0.21 -27.70
CA GLY A 87 5.42 -1.59 -28.15
C GLY A 87 5.59 -1.77 -29.66
N HIS A 88 5.30 -2.97 -30.17
CA HIS A 88 5.48 -3.29 -31.60
C HIS A 88 4.61 -2.48 -32.57
N GLY A 89 3.63 -1.73 -32.06
CA GLY A 89 2.71 -0.93 -32.87
C GLY A 89 1.74 -1.74 -33.73
N MET A 90 1.05 -1.03 -34.61
CA MET A 90 0.00 -1.58 -35.48
C MET A 90 0.08 -0.99 -36.90
N GLU A 91 -0.24 -1.80 -37.92
CA GLU A 91 -0.45 -1.36 -39.28
C GLU A 91 -1.81 -0.63 -39.42
N ALA A 92 -1.98 0.20 -40.47
CA ALA A 92 -3.16 1.04 -40.69
C ALA A 92 -4.51 0.31 -40.50
N LYS A 93 -4.66 -0.88 -41.05
CA LYS A 93 -5.90 -1.69 -40.89
C LYS A 93 -6.07 -2.21 -39.48
N MET A 94 -4.99 -2.51 -38.80
CA MET A 94 -5.02 -2.96 -37.39
C MET A 94 -5.41 -1.81 -36.45
N VAL A 95 -4.90 -0.58 -36.70
CA VAL A 95 -5.29 0.62 -35.96
C VAL A 95 -6.80 0.83 -36.05
N ARG A 96 -7.39 0.73 -37.24
CA ARG A 96 -8.85 0.81 -37.44
C ARG A 96 -9.57 -0.30 -36.66
N ALA A 97 -9.11 -1.54 -36.79
CA ALA A 97 -9.72 -2.70 -36.14
C ALA A 97 -9.64 -2.62 -34.59
N SER A 98 -8.63 -1.97 -34.01
CA SER A 98 -8.44 -1.88 -32.56
C SER A 98 -9.58 -1.17 -31.83
N LEU A 99 -10.35 -0.33 -32.52
CA LEU A 99 -11.50 0.40 -31.97
C LEU A 99 -12.85 -0.29 -32.26
N ILE A 100 -12.85 -1.45 -32.93
CA ILE A 100 -14.08 -2.22 -33.21
C ILE A 100 -14.30 -3.23 -32.07
N TRP A 101 -15.48 -3.17 -31.46
CA TRP A 101 -15.85 -4.14 -30.42
C TRP A 101 -15.90 -5.55 -30.99
N GLY A 102 -15.17 -6.47 -30.36
CA GLY A 102 -15.12 -7.87 -30.78
C GLY A 102 -14.09 -8.20 -31.87
N ALA A 103 -13.37 -7.22 -32.42
CA ALA A 103 -12.32 -7.45 -33.42
C ALA A 103 -10.98 -7.93 -32.80
N GLY A 104 -11.04 -8.78 -31.78
CA GLY A 104 -9.84 -9.33 -31.14
C GLY A 104 -9.24 -10.49 -31.94
N THR A 105 -7.94 -10.45 -32.23
CA THR A 105 -7.21 -11.52 -32.93
C THR A 105 -6.87 -12.70 -32.04
N ARG A 106 -7.23 -12.67 -30.75
CA ARG A 106 -6.73 -13.60 -29.71
C ARG A 106 -7.82 -14.38 -28.97
N ALA A 107 -9.00 -14.56 -29.57
CA ALA A 107 -10.11 -15.31 -28.94
C ALA A 107 -9.71 -16.70 -28.46
N GLU A 108 -8.71 -17.34 -29.06
CA GLU A 108 -8.22 -18.67 -28.72
C GLU A 108 -6.96 -18.67 -27.83
N ASN A 109 -6.27 -17.52 -27.67
CA ASN A 109 -5.04 -17.46 -26.85
C ASN A 109 -5.34 -17.00 -25.41
N ARG A 110 -5.41 -17.94 -24.47
CA ARG A 110 -5.73 -17.71 -23.06
C ARG A 110 -4.57 -17.09 -22.24
N ALA A 111 -3.35 -17.07 -22.75
CA ALA A 111 -2.17 -16.61 -22.00
C ALA A 111 -2.06 -15.07 -21.89
N GLY A 112 -2.66 -14.31 -22.82
CA GLY A 112 -2.60 -12.85 -22.85
C GLY A 112 -3.60 -12.17 -21.89
N PHE A 113 -3.42 -10.84 -21.71
CA PHE A 113 -4.35 -10.01 -20.94
C PHE A 113 -5.67 -9.72 -21.70
N GLY A 114 -5.70 -9.66 -23.03
CA GLY A 114 -6.90 -9.36 -23.85
C GLY A 114 -7.47 -10.58 -24.56
N LYS A 115 -8.72 -10.95 -24.24
CA LYS A 115 -9.38 -12.14 -24.82
C LYS A 115 -10.39 -11.79 -25.94
N TYR A 116 -11.12 -10.71 -25.82
CA TYR A 116 -12.34 -10.48 -26.61
C TYR A 116 -12.32 -9.25 -27.53
N GLY A 117 -11.29 -8.42 -27.52
CA GLY A 117 -11.24 -7.18 -28.31
C GLY A 117 -12.24 -6.09 -27.89
N TYR A 118 -12.64 -6.09 -26.61
CA TYR A 118 -13.57 -5.10 -26.04
C TYR A 118 -12.87 -4.04 -25.19
N GLY A 119 -11.66 -4.30 -24.70
CA GLY A 119 -10.99 -3.51 -23.68
C GLY A 119 -10.76 -2.06 -24.11
N LEU A 120 -10.04 -1.82 -25.19
CA LEU A 120 -9.66 -0.47 -25.63
C LEU A 120 -10.87 0.42 -25.94
N PRO A 121 -11.84 0.02 -26.79
CA PRO A 121 -12.98 0.88 -27.08
C PRO A 121 -13.87 1.11 -25.85
N SER A 122 -14.18 0.07 -25.07
CA SER A 122 -15.05 0.20 -23.88
C SER A 122 -14.42 1.04 -22.79
N ALA A 123 -13.13 0.82 -22.47
CA ALA A 123 -12.41 1.62 -21.49
C ALA A 123 -12.41 3.11 -21.89
N SER A 124 -12.10 3.39 -23.14
CA SER A 124 -12.01 4.76 -23.63
C SER A 124 -13.36 5.47 -23.62
N VAL A 125 -14.41 4.88 -24.21
CA VAL A 125 -15.73 5.54 -24.24
C VAL A 125 -16.36 5.69 -22.86
N SER A 126 -15.93 4.90 -21.88
CA SER A 126 -16.35 5.04 -20.48
C SER A 126 -15.83 6.32 -19.82
N GLN A 127 -14.77 6.94 -20.37
CA GLN A 127 -14.07 8.08 -19.76
C GLN A 127 -14.18 9.37 -20.59
N CYS A 128 -14.36 9.26 -21.92
CA CYS A 128 -14.30 10.40 -22.84
C CYS A 128 -15.32 10.29 -23.97
N HIS A 129 -15.54 11.41 -24.69
CA HIS A 129 -16.40 11.46 -25.86
C HIS A 129 -15.69 10.99 -27.13
N ARG A 130 -14.37 11.24 -27.22
CA ARG A 130 -13.58 10.87 -28.39
C ARG A 130 -12.30 10.17 -27.95
N VAL A 131 -12.02 9.04 -28.57
CA VAL A 131 -10.73 8.34 -28.48
C VAL A 131 -10.09 8.29 -29.87
N SER A 132 -8.82 8.67 -29.95
CA SER A 132 -7.99 8.54 -31.13
C SER A 132 -6.82 7.60 -30.84
N VAL A 133 -6.57 6.66 -31.73
CA VAL A 133 -5.45 5.72 -31.67
C VAL A 133 -4.49 6.05 -32.80
N PHE A 134 -3.28 6.42 -32.46
CA PHE A 134 -2.17 6.63 -33.38
C PHE A 134 -1.21 5.46 -33.22
N SER A 135 -0.82 4.79 -34.28
CA SER A 135 0.14 3.70 -34.17
C SER A 135 0.96 3.54 -35.44
N THR A 136 2.17 3.03 -35.24
CA THR A 136 3.07 2.62 -36.32
C THR A 136 3.92 1.45 -35.86
N THR A 137 4.27 0.58 -36.81
CA THR A 137 5.27 -0.46 -36.61
C THR A 137 6.67 0.11 -36.87
N GLN A 138 7.71 -0.62 -36.48
CA GLN A 138 9.07 -0.26 -36.85
C GLN A 138 9.19 -0.11 -38.37
N ASP A 139 9.78 0.97 -38.86
CA ASP A 139 9.89 1.33 -40.30
C ASP A 139 8.57 1.61 -40.99
N GLY A 140 7.45 1.72 -40.27
CA GLY A 140 6.13 2.05 -40.82
C GLY A 140 5.82 3.53 -40.80
N GLU A 141 4.64 3.89 -41.38
CA GLU A 141 4.08 5.23 -41.28
C GLU A 141 3.02 5.32 -40.17
N TRP A 142 2.97 6.47 -39.48
CA TRP A 142 1.94 6.72 -38.47
C TRP A 142 0.56 6.76 -39.10
N ASN A 143 -0.36 6.03 -38.49
CA ASN A 143 -1.77 6.01 -38.89
C ASN A 143 -2.66 6.29 -37.69
N ARG A 144 -3.74 7.03 -37.90
CA ARG A 144 -4.76 7.35 -36.92
C ARG A 144 -6.08 6.68 -37.25
N ALA A 145 -6.73 6.07 -36.29
CA ALA A 145 -8.17 5.83 -36.30
C ALA A 145 -8.79 6.47 -35.06
N TYR A 146 -10.07 6.79 -35.11
CA TYR A 146 -10.77 7.38 -33.97
C TYR A 146 -12.19 6.87 -33.84
N LEU A 147 -12.72 6.95 -32.62
CA LEU A 147 -14.12 6.71 -32.30
C LEU A 147 -14.65 7.95 -31.59
N ASP A 148 -15.74 8.52 -32.12
CA ASP A 148 -16.38 9.72 -31.59
C ASP A 148 -17.87 9.45 -31.35
N ILE A 149 -18.28 9.53 -30.08
CA ILE A 149 -19.64 9.21 -29.66
C ILE A 149 -20.65 10.23 -30.21
N ASP A 150 -20.26 11.50 -30.27
CA ASP A 150 -21.15 12.56 -30.73
C ASP A 150 -21.35 12.46 -32.23
N GLU A 151 -20.31 12.15 -33.01
CA GLU A 151 -20.44 11.91 -34.46
C GLU A 151 -21.30 10.68 -34.76
N ILE A 152 -21.19 9.62 -33.97
CA ILE A 152 -22.03 8.42 -34.09
C ILE A 152 -23.48 8.78 -33.79
N LYS A 153 -23.75 9.53 -32.72
CA LYS A 153 -25.07 9.99 -32.33
C LYS A 153 -25.72 10.88 -33.39
N ASP A 154 -24.92 11.73 -34.02
CA ASP A 154 -25.35 12.61 -35.13
C ASP A 154 -25.55 11.86 -36.46
N GLY A 155 -25.29 10.54 -36.47
CA GLY A 155 -25.46 9.70 -37.67
C GLY A 155 -24.41 9.90 -38.76
N LYS A 156 -23.30 10.61 -38.46
CA LYS A 156 -22.25 10.88 -39.47
C LYS A 156 -21.56 9.61 -39.97
N TRP A 157 -21.60 8.55 -39.16
CA TRP A 157 -20.97 7.26 -39.49
C TRP A 157 -21.95 6.25 -40.11
N ASN A 158 -23.19 6.65 -40.36
CA ASN A 158 -24.20 5.77 -40.94
C ASN A 158 -23.94 5.50 -42.42
N LYS A 159 -23.76 4.24 -42.78
CA LYS A 159 -23.79 3.75 -44.15
C LYS A 159 -24.96 2.78 -44.33
N GLY A 160 -26.08 3.31 -44.82
CA GLY A 160 -27.35 2.58 -44.79
C GLY A 160 -27.77 2.29 -43.34
N ASN A 161 -27.94 1.03 -42.99
CA ASN A 161 -28.40 0.59 -41.70
C ASN A 161 -27.25 0.27 -40.72
N ARG A 162 -26.00 0.47 -41.13
CA ARG A 162 -24.81 0.11 -40.32
C ARG A 162 -24.06 1.37 -39.94
N ILE A 163 -23.49 1.35 -38.73
CA ILE A 163 -22.47 2.31 -38.32
C ILE A 163 -21.14 1.75 -38.79
N GLU A 164 -20.47 2.46 -39.67
CA GLU A 164 -19.17 2.06 -40.20
C GLU A 164 -18.08 3.01 -39.74
N MET A 165 -17.04 2.46 -39.13
CA MET A 165 -15.89 3.25 -38.70
C MET A 165 -15.18 3.88 -39.90
N PRO A 166 -14.82 5.17 -39.86
CA PRO A 166 -14.01 5.84 -40.87
C PRO A 166 -12.72 5.08 -41.17
N GLU A 167 -12.18 5.29 -42.39
CA GLU A 167 -10.85 4.76 -42.71
C GLU A 167 -9.77 5.37 -41.81
N SER A 168 -8.67 4.65 -41.64
CA SER A 168 -7.50 5.21 -40.96
C SER A 168 -6.84 6.28 -41.82
N GLU A 169 -6.30 7.30 -41.17
CA GLU A 169 -5.67 8.44 -41.80
C GLU A 169 -4.15 8.43 -41.54
N PRO A 170 -3.29 8.78 -42.51
CA PRO A 170 -1.85 8.86 -42.33
C PRO A 170 -1.48 10.12 -41.51
N ILE A 171 -1.77 10.10 -40.22
CA ILE A 171 -1.54 11.21 -39.27
C ILE A 171 -0.82 10.69 -38.06
N GLY A 172 0.23 11.42 -37.65
CA GLY A 172 1.02 11.12 -36.42
C GLY A 172 0.38 11.66 -35.13
N PRO A 173 0.96 11.34 -33.99
CA PRO A 173 0.51 11.80 -32.68
C PRO A 173 0.44 13.34 -32.59
N PRO A 174 -0.43 13.90 -31.72
CA PRO A 174 -0.58 15.34 -31.59
C PRO A 174 0.63 16.02 -30.92
N ASP A 175 0.82 17.31 -31.18
CA ASP A 175 1.96 18.12 -30.73
C ASP A 175 2.27 18.03 -29.24
N PHE A 176 1.25 17.92 -28.37
CA PHE A 176 1.51 17.87 -26.92
C PHE A 176 2.24 16.58 -26.51
N VAL A 177 2.05 15.48 -27.27
CA VAL A 177 2.77 14.22 -27.09
C VAL A 177 4.23 14.40 -27.51
N HIS A 178 4.48 14.99 -28.67
CA HIS A 178 5.84 15.27 -29.15
C HIS A 178 6.59 16.22 -28.21
N LYS A 179 5.93 17.27 -27.72
CA LYS A 179 6.50 18.20 -26.73
C LYS A 179 6.88 17.50 -25.42
N TYR A 180 6.02 16.59 -24.96
CA TYR A 180 6.32 15.79 -23.77
C TYR A 180 7.55 14.92 -23.98
N LEU A 181 7.59 14.13 -25.05
CA LEU A 181 8.72 13.25 -25.36
C LEU A 181 10.03 14.03 -25.54
N ALA A 182 9.98 15.15 -26.26
CA ALA A 182 11.14 16.02 -26.45
C ALA A 182 11.68 16.58 -25.14
N LYS A 183 10.81 16.97 -24.20
CA LYS A 183 11.18 17.40 -22.85
C LYS A 183 11.94 16.29 -22.08
N GLN A 184 11.61 15.03 -22.35
CA GLN A 184 12.29 13.86 -21.76
C GLN A 184 13.53 13.43 -22.56
N GLY A 185 13.92 14.16 -23.62
CA GLY A 185 15.00 13.78 -24.51
C GLY A 185 14.72 12.50 -25.31
N ARG A 186 13.45 12.18 -25.56
CA ARG A 186 12.98 10.95 -26.21
C ARG A 186 12.21 11.25 -27.50
N THR A 187 12.25 10.28 -28.39
CA THR A 187 11.40 10.19 -29.58
C THR A 187 10.62 8.88 -29.52
N ILE A 188 9.58 8.75 -30.34
CA ILE A 188 8.85 7.51 -30.53
C ILE A 188 8.88 7.16 -32.01
N ASP A 189 9.57 6.08 -32.36
CA ASP A 189 9.75 5.65 -33.74
C ASP A 189 8.76 4.55 -34.11
N HIS A 190 8.28 3.78 -33.13
CA HIS A 190 7.21 2.79 -33.24
C HIS A 190 6.42 2.72 -31.94
N GLY A 191 5.25 2.11 -31.97
CA GLY A 191 4.41 1.92 -30.79
C GLY A 191 3.00 2.46 -31.00
N THR A 192 2.33 2.75 -29.87
CA THR A 192 0.94 3.24 -29.91
C THR A 192 0.75 4.44 -28.99
N VAL A 193 -0.05 5.38 -29.45
CA VAL A 193 -0.48 6.54 -28.65
C VAL A 193 -2.01 6.57 -28.67
N VAL A 194 -2.64 6.35 -27.52
CA VAL A 194 -4.08 6.47 -27.37
C VAL A 194 -4.40 7.82 -26.72
N VAL A 195 -5.23 8.62 -27.36
CA VAL A 195 -5.60 9.96 -26.89
C VAL A 195 -7.09 10.01 -26.56
N TRP A 196 -7.42 10.36 -25.33
CA TRP A 196 -8.77 10.66 -24.88
C TRP A 196 -9.03 12.16 -24.93
N GLU A 197 -10.14 12.57 -25.52
CA GLU A 197 -10.59 13.96 -25.64
C GLU A 197 -12.06 14.07 -25.25
N GLY A 198 -12.46 15.25 -24.73
CA GLY A 198 -13.81 15.40 -24.19
C GLY A 198 -13.99 14.58 -22.91
N LEU A 199 -13.10 14.79 -21.94
CA LEU A 199 -13.05 14.07 -20.65
C LEU A 199 -14.23 14.46 -19.76
N ASP A 200 -15.29 13.67 -19.74
CA ASP A 200 -16.48 13.97 -18.95
C ASP A 200 -16.67 13.05 -17.74
N ARG A 201 -16.12 11.83 -17.76
CA ARG A 201 -16.25 10.83 -16.69
C ARG A 201 -14.94 10.54 -15.95
N VAL A 202 -13.84 11.19 -16.32
CA VAL A 202 -12.56 11.06 -15.60
C VAL A 202 -12.70 11.60 -14.18
N ASN A 203 -12.25 10.81 -13.21
CA ASN A 203 -12.31 11.15 -11.79
C ASN A 203 -11.06 10.63 -11.05
N PRO A 204 -10.38 11.49 -10.23
CA PRO A 204 -10.61 12.93 -9.97
C PRO A 204 -10.43 13.83 -11.20
N LYS A 205 -10.98 15.06 -11.13
CA LYS A 205 -10.95 16.02 -12.27
C LYS A 205 -9.75 16.99 -12.22
N LEU A 206 -9.14 17.20 -11.04
CA LEU A 206 -7.99 18.09 -10.89
C LEU A 206 -6.69 17.36 -11.20
N ARG A 207 -5.76 18.03 -11.90
CA ARG A 207 -4.48 17.46 -12.33
C ARG A 207 -3.76 16.72 -11.21
N GLN A 208 -3.55 17.40 -10.07
CA GLN A 208 -2.79 16.85 -8.95
C GLN A 208 -3.45 15.62 -8.33
N GLU A 209 -4.77 15.69 -8.11
CA GLU A 209 -5.54 14.60 -7.53
C GLU A 209 -5.59 13.39 -8.47
N LEU A 210 -5.82 13.63 -9.77
CA LEU A 210 -5.84 12.58 -10.78
C LEU A 210 -4.47 11.89 -10.86
N ARG A 211 -3.38 12.66 -10.96
CA ARG A 211 -2.03 12.12 -10.98
C ARG A 211 -1.74 11.27 -9.75
N ASN A 212 -2.02 11.80 -8.54
CA ASN A 212 -1.77 11.06 -7.31
C ASN A 212 -2.59 9.77 -7.23
N SER A 213 -3.87 9.83 -7.63
CA SER A 213 -4.74 8.65 -7.69
C SER A 213 -4.21 7.60 -8.67
N LEU A 214 -3.79 8.02 -9.88
CA LEU A 214 -3.23 7.11 -10.88
C LEU A 214 -1.91 6.51 -10.41
N VAL A 215 -0.96 7.31 -9.91
CA VAL A 215 0.34 6.83 -9.41
C VAL A 215 0.14 5.79 -8.30
N THR A 216 -0.76 6.04 -7.36
CA THR A 216 -1.04 5.11 -6.26
C THR A 216 -1.68 3.83 -6.76
N ASN A 217 -2.75 3.92 -7.56
CA ASN A 217 -3.49 2.75 -8.01
C ASN A 217 -2.69 1.88 -8.99
N LEU A 218 -2.00 2.50 -9.96
CA LEU A 218 -1.17 1.76 -10.91
C LEU A 218 0.05 1.13 -10.24
N GLY A 219 0.60 1.77 -9.20
CA GLY A 219 1.66 1.20 -8.36
C GLY A 219 1.24 -0.10 -7.67
N VAL A 220 -0.03 -0.20 -7.25
CA VAL A 220 -0.61 -1.42 -6.68
C VAL A 220 -0.95 -2.44 -7.77
N ILE A 221 -1.65 -2.02 -8.83
CA ILE A 221 -2.13 -2.92 -9.90
C ILE A 221 -0.97 -3.61 -10.62
N TYR A 222 0.05 -2.84 -10.98
CA TYR A 222 1.17 -3.29 -11.81
C TYR A 222 2.48 -3.53 -11.03
N ARG A 223 2.44 -3.62 -9.69
CA ARG A 223 3.64 -3.76 -8.85
C ARG A 223 4.67 -4.78 -9.35
N ASN A 224 4.20 -5.90 -9.90
CA ASN A 224 5.08 -6.96 -10.41
C ASN A 224 5.59 -6.71 -11.84
N TYR A 225 5.04 -5.72 -12.56
CA TYR A 225 5.42 -5.38 -13.93
C TYR A 225 6.29 -4.12 -14.02
N LEU A 226 6.24 -3.24 -13.02
CA LEU A 226 6.93 -1.94 -13.04
C LEU A 226 8.45 -2.05 -13.13
N VAL A 227 9.03 -3.20 -12.75
CA VAL A 227 10.47 -3.47 -12.90
C VAL A 227 10.85 -3.69 -14.38
N THR A 228 9.98 -4.34 -15.13
CA THR A 228 10.21 -4.66 -16.56
C THR A 228 9.61 -3.63 -17.50
N THR A 229 8.50 -3.04 -17.12
CA THR A 229 7.78 -2.03 -17.92
C THR A 229 7.45 -0.84 -17.01
N PRO A 230 8.37 0.09 -16.82
CA PRO A 230 8.13 1.32 -16.06
C PRO A 230 6.93 2.10 -16.62
N ILE A 231 6.14 2.64 -15.70
CA ILE A 231 4.99 3.49 -16.02
C ILE A 231 5.23 4.87 -15.42
N SER A 232 4.96 5.93 -16.17
CA SER A 232 4.95 7.29 -15.64
C SER A 232 3.57 7.96 -15.80
N VAL A 233 3.26 8.89 -14.91
CA VAL A 233 2.04 9.70 -14.97
C VAL A 233 2.43 11.17 -14.81
N ASP A 234 2.27 11.95 -15.86
CA ASP A 234 2.50 13.40 -15.84
C ASP A 234 3.88 13.75 -15.23
N ASP A 235 4.95 13.15 -15.79
CA ASP A 235 6.36 13.26 -15.38
C ASP A 235 6.71 12.59 -14.01
N VAL A 236 5.81 11.82 -13.40
CA VAL A 236 6.07 11.12 -12.14
C VAL A 236 6.11 9.61 -12.40
N ASP A 237 7.26 8.99 -12.13
CA ASP A 237 7.38 7.53 -12.23
C ASP A 237 6.55 6.82 -11.14
N VAL A 238 5.82 5.80 -11.58
CA VAL A 238 4.98 4.97 -10.70
C VAL A 238 5.87 4.01 -9.93
N GLN A 239 5.88 4.13 -8.61
CA GLN A 239 6.61 3.22 -7.74
C GLN A 239 5.77 1.99 -7.41
N PRO A 240 6.34 0.77 -7.45
CA PRO A 240 5.62 -0.43 -7.06
C PRO A 240 5.23 -0.36 -5.57
N CYS A 241 3.99 -0.78 -5.28
CA CYS A 241 3.44 -0.81 -3.94
C CYS A 241 2.80 -2.17 -3.66
N ASP A 242 3.38 -2.94 -2.75
CA ASP A 242 2.82 -4.22 -2.29
C ASP A 242 1.81 -3.96 -1.17
N PRO A 243 0.50 -4.26 -1.35
CA PRO A 243 -0.48 -4.11 -0.27
C PRO A 243 -0.26 -5.05 0.92
N LEU A 244 0.56 -6.08 0.77
CA LEU A 244 1.03 -6.94 1.87
C LEU A 244 2.23 -6.35 2.61
N PHE A 245 2.89 -5.32 2.03
CA PHE A 245 4.10 -4.68 2.57
C PHE A 245 5.27 -5.65 2.83
N LEU A 246 5.35 -6.75 2.07
CA LEU A 246 6.38 -7.78 2.23
C LEU A 246 7.55 -7.64 1.27
N THR A 247 7.40 -6.87 0.18
CA THR A 247 8.41 -6.80 -0.87
C THR A 247 9.40 -5.67 -0.61
N GLU A 248 10.66 -6.04 -0.36
CA GLU A 248 11.75 -5.10 -0.15
C GLU A 248 11.97 -4.20 -1.38
N GLY A 249 12.28 -2.93 -1.14
CA GLY A 249 12.45 -1.92 -2.18
C GLY A 249 11.14 -1.36 -2.76
N PHE A 250 9.98 -1.91 -2.41
CA PHE A 250 8.69 -1.35 -2.80
C PHE A 250 8.27 -0.23 -1.86
N ARG A 251 7.45 0.67 -2.37
CA ARG A 251 6.94 1.82 -1.62
C ARG A 251 6.34 1.39 -0.29
N TYR A 252 6.68 2.09 0.77
CA TYR A 252 6.23 1.87 2.15
C TYR A 252 6.79 0.63 2.86
N TYR A 253 7.63 -0.19 2.24
CA TYR A 253 8.32 -1.28 2.94
C TYR A 253 9.18 -0.72 4.09
N ASP A 254 10.06 0.27 3.78
CA ASP A 254 10.98 0.92 4.72
C ASP A 254 10.45 2.25 5.28
N LEU A 255 9.11 2.40 5.43
CA LEU A 255 8.51 3.66 5.91
C LEU A 255 8.93 3.98 7.36
N ASP A 256 9.02 2.97 8.20
CA ASP A 256 9.49 3.04 9.59
C ASP A 256 10.07 1.68 10.03
N GLU A 257 10.33 1.49 11.33
CA GLU A 257 10.90 0.26 11.90
C GLU A 257 9.94 -0.94 11.89
N ASP A 258 8.62 -0.73 11.85
CA ASP A 258 7.66 -1.82 11.79
C ASP A 258 7.68 -2.48 10.42
N ARG A 259 7.73 -3.81 10.39
CA ARG A 259 7.63 -4.63 9.17
C ARG A 259 6.40 -5.51 9.21
N ALA A 260 5.80 -5.74 8.05
CA ALA A 260 4.85 -6.82 7.89
C ALA A 260 5.57 -8.16 8.02
N ILE A 261 4.91 -9.14 8.61
CA ILE A 261 5.47 -10.47 8.88
C ILE A 261 4.85 -11.43 7.87
N GLU A 262 5.68 -12.02 7.02
CA GLU A 262 5.26 -13.06 6.10
C GLU A 262 5.01 -14.37 6.85
N LEU A 263 3.92 -15.06 6.51
CA LEU A 263 3.66 -16.43 6.94
C LEU A 263 3.92 -17.38 5.77
N PRO A 264 4.15 -18.68 6.01
CA PRO A 264 4.43 -19.64 4.96
C PRO A 264 3.37 -19.58 3.84
N PRO A 265 3.78 -19.40 2.58
CA PRO A 265 2.85 -19.36 1.47
C PRO A 265 2.28 -20.74 1.17
N ALA A 266 1.11 -20.79 0.54
CA ALA A 266 0.53 -22.03 0.04
C ALA A 266 0.51 -22.04 -1.49
N ILE A 267 0.77 -23.21 -2.08
CA ILE A 267 0.60 -23.46 -3.51
C ILE A 267 -0.52 -24.49 -3.67
N VAL A 268 -1.56 -24.11 -4.41
CA VAL A 268 -2.72 -24.96 -4.67
C VAL A 268 -2.75 -25.35 -6.13
N GLU A 269 -2.44 -26.60 -6.42
CA GLU A 269 -2.63 -27.17 -7.76
C GLU A 269 -4.13 -27.36 -8.03
N VAL A 270 -4.59 -26.83 -9.16
CA VAL A 270 -5.94 -27.00 -9.66
C VAL A 270 -5.93 -28.06 -10.75
N LYS A 271 -6.73 -29.11 -10.55
CA LYS A 271 -6.81 -30.24 -11.48
C LYS A 271 -8.17 -30.24 -12.17
N ASP A 272 -8.15 -30.59 -13.44
CA ASP A 272 -9.36 -30.89 -14.20
C ASP A 272 -10.10 -32.06 -13.56
N LYS A 273 -11.41 -31.94 -13.40
CA LYS A 273 -12.22 -32.95 -12.69
C LYS A 273 -12.35 -34.26 -13.46
N GLU A 274 -12.28 -34.22 -14.80
CA GLU A 274 -12.47 -35.39 -15.64
C GLU A 274 -11.14 -36.13 -15.93
N THR A 275 -10.11 -35.33 -16.25
CA THR A 275 -8.81 -35.88 -16.66
C THR A 275 -7.82 -36.05 -15.52
N GLY A 276 -8.02 -35.36 -14.40
CA GLY A 276 -7.08 -35.33 -13.27
C GLY A 276 -5.77 -34.55 -13.56
N GLN A 277 -5.62 -33.97 -14.75
CA GLN A 277 -4.44 -33.21 -15.12
C GLN A 277 -4.43 -31.82 -14.42
N VAL A 278 -3.24 -31.32 -14.09
CA VAL A 278 -3.07 -29.97 -13.56
C VAL A 278 -3.35 -28.96 -14.68
N ILE A 279 -4.35 -28.11 -14.48
CA ILE A 279 -4.75 -27.04 -15.41
C ILE A 279 -4.17 -25.68 -15.04
N GLY A 280 -3.70 -25.50 -13.82
CA GLY A 280 -3.07 -24.28 -13.34
C GLY A 280 -2.81 -24.29 -11.85
N ASN A 281 -2.16 -23.24 -11.35
CA ASN A 281 -1.82 -23.08 -9.95
C ASN A 281 -2.40 -21.80 -9.36
N MET A 282 -2.65 -21.82 -8.05
CA MET A 282 -2.90 -20.63 -7.23
C MET A 282 -1.81 -20.57 -6.18
N ARG A 283 -1.07 -19.44 -6.13
CA ARG A 283 -0.13 -19.14 -5.05
C ARG A 283 -0.81 -18.20 -4.07
N VAL A 284 -0.84 -18.56 -2.80
CA VAL A 284 -1.42 -17.77 -1.73
C VAL A 284 -0.32 -17.26 -0.83
N ARG A 285 -0.25 -15.92 -0.66
CA ARG A 285 0.67 -15.25 0.27
C ARG A 285 -0.12 -14.69 1.44
N TYR A 286 0.49 -14.71 2.61
CA TYR A 286 -0.10 -14.24 3.86
C TYR A 286 0.81 -13.23 4.52
N ALA A 287 0.25 -12.15 5.02
CA ALA A 287 0.96 -11.12 5.75
C ALA A 287 0.23 -10.75 7.05
N ARG A 288 0.95 -10.62 8.14
CA ARG A 288 0.45 -10.09 9.39
C ARG A 288 1.13 -8.75 9.69
N MET A 289 0.35 -7.75 10.03
CA MET A 289 0.82 -6.43 10.42
C MET A 289 0.81 -6.30 11.95
N PRO A 290 1.91 -5.81 12.57
CA PRO A 290 1.93 -5.49 14.00
C PRO A 290 0.85 -4.47 14.39
N ALA A 291 0.43 -4.46 15.64
CA ALA A 291 -0.65 -3.57 16.11
C ALA A 291 -0.32 -2.06 15.98
N THR A 292 0.94 -1.70 15.87
CA THR A 292 1.46 -0.34 15.68
C THR A 292 1.72 0.03 14.22
N PHE A 293 1.63 -0.93 13.28
CA PHE A 293 2.08 -0.83 11.89
C PHE A 293 1.55 0.39 11.11
N PHE A 294 0.32 0.79 11.39
CA PHE A 294 -0.33 1.92 10.72
C PHE A 294 -0.21 3.24 11.50
N ARG A 295 0.57 3.28 12.58
CA ARG A 295 0.74 4.47 13.41
C ARG A 295 2.01 5.21 13.02
N LYS A 296 1.98 6.55 13.07
CA LYS A 296 3.20 7.35 13.01
C LYS A 296 4.04 7.10 14.26
N PRO A 297 5.38 7.24 14.20
CA PRO A 297 6.27 7.00 15.34
C PRO A 297 5.81 7.72 16.61
N ASP A 298 5.46 9.00 16.54
CA ASP A 298 5.01 9.83 17.67
C ASP A 298 3.71 9.35 18.32
N PHE A 299 2.95 8.50 17.64
CA PHE A 299 1.65 7.99 18.10
C PHE A 299 1.65 6.48 18.41
N LYS A 300 2.79 5.82 18.33
CA LYS A 300 2.87 4.36 18.57
C LYS A 300 2.47 3.97 19.99
N HIS A 301 2.70 4.86 20.95
CA HIS A 301 2.36 4.67 22.36
C HIS A 301 0.97 5.19 22.76
N THR A 302 0.15 5.62 21.80
CA THR A 302 -1.18 6.16 22.06
C THR A 302 -2.25 5.09 21.88
N ASN A 303 -3.17 4.93 22.84
CA ASN A 303 -4.24 3.92 22.77
C ASN A 303 -5.15 4.07 21.54
N ARG A 304 -5.48 5.31 21.16
CA ARG A 304 -6.37 5.64 20.04
C ARG A 304 -5.82 6.85 19.30
N PRO A 305 -4.84 6.67 18.42
CA PRO A 305 -4.39 7.77 17.59
C PRO A 305 -5.55 8.22 16.69
N GLY A 306 -5.80 9.52 16.65
CA GLY A 306 -6.73 10.11 15.67
C GLY A 306 -6.21 9.92 14.23
N LYS A 307 -6.98 10.35 13.21
CA LYS A 307 -6.54 10.25 11.79
C LYS A 307 -5.14 10.84 11.55
N GLY A 308 -4.79 11.93 12.22
CA GLY A 308 -3.47 12.54 12.11
C GLY A 308 -2.30 11.71 12.65
N GLY A 309 -2.58 10.72 13.49
CA GLY A 309 -1.59 9.78 14.05
C GLY A 309 -1.38 8.51 13.22
N MET A 310 -2.02 8.40 12.06
CA MET A 310 -1.86 7.27 11.14
C MET A 310 -0.87 7.61 10.02
N ASN A 311 -0.09 6.59 9.60
CA ASN A 311 0.85 6.70 8.49
C ASN A 311 0.21 6.36 7.13
N GLU A 312 0.98 6.53 6.07
CA GLU A 312 0.53 6.39 4.67
C GLU A 312 0.18 4.95 4.27
N ARG A 313 0.65 3.93 5.02
CA ARG A 313 0.29 2.52 4.81
C ARG A 313 -1.21 2.27 4.98
N LEU A 314 -1.87 3.08 5.84
CA LEU A 314 -3.29 2.91 6.14
C LEU A 314 -4.18 3.04 4.90
N GLU A 315 -3.92 4.01 4.03
CA GLU A 315 -4.70 4.23 2.82
C GLU A 315 -4.63 3.02 1.87
N ILE A 316 -3.43 2.45 1.71
CA ILE A 316 -3.21 1.25 0.89
C ILE A 316 -3.94 0.04 1.49
N ALA A 317 -3.82 -0.17 2.80
CA ALA A 317 -4.46 -1.28 3.50
C ALA A 317 -6.00 -1.18 3.45
N ASP A 318 -6.56 0.01 3.64
CA ASP A 318 -8.02 0.23 3.59
C ASP A 318 -8.58 0.02 2.17
N ALA A 319 -7.84 0.45 1.13
CA ALA A 319 -8.22 0.23 -0.27
C ALA A 319 -8.14 -1.26 -0.67
N ASN A 320 -7.29 -2.05 0.00
CA ASN A 320 -7.05 -3.47 -0.27
C ASN A 320 -7.55 -4.39 0.86
N ASN A 321 -8.54 -3.93 1.64
CA ASN A 321 -9.11 -4.68 2.77
C ASN A 321 -9.99 -5.84 2.29
N GLY A 322 -9.40 -7.03 2.21
CA GLY A 322 -10.01 -8.26 1.70
C GLY A 322 -8.96 -9.26 1.23
N ILE A 323 -9.38 -10.19 0.40
CA ILE A 323 -8.50 -11.11 -0.32
C ILE A 323 -8.18 -10.49 -1.66
N ILE A 324 -6.90 -10.27 -1.91
CA ILE A 324 -6.38 -9.63 -3.11
C ILE A 324 -6.19 -10.71 -4.18
N PHE A 325 -6.82 -10.56 -5.34
CA PHE A 325 -6.69 -11.50 -6.44
C PHE A 325 -5.84 -10.92 -7.56
N LEU A 326 -4.80 -11.68 -7.93
CA LEU A 326 -3.92 -11.38 -9.06
C LEU A 326 -4.08 -12.47 -10.12
N ARG A 327 -4.06 -12.05 -11.38
CA ARG A 327 -3.98 -12.93 -12.54
C ARG A 327 -2.61 -12.76 -13.20
N ASN A 328 -1.80 -13.79 -13.22
CA ASN A 328 -0.42 -13.70 -13.73
C ASN A 328 0.37 -12.51 -13.14
N GLY A 329 0.18 -12.21 -11.85
CA GLY A 329 0.89 -11.10 -11.19
C GLY A 329 0.25 -9.71 -11.33
N ARG A 330 -0.77 -9.52 -12.17
CA ARG A 330 -1.55 -8.27 -12.26
C ARG A 330 -2.73 -8.30 -11.31
N GLN A 331 -2.88 -7.30 -10.44
CA GLN A 331 -4.02 -7.24 -9.52
C GLN A 331 -5.32 -6.96 -10.26
N ILE A 332 -6.32 -7.82 -10.07
CA ILE A 332 -7.64 -7.74 -10.69
C ILE A 332 -8.66 -7.12 -9.74
N ASP A 333 -8.76 -7.67 -8.53
CA ASP A 333 -9.82 -7.30 -7.60
C ASP A 333 -9.39 -7.54 -6.15
N VAL A 334 -10.16 -6.95 -5.24
CA VAL A 334 -10.10 -7.24 -3.80
C VAL A 334 -11.50 -7.65 -3.37
N ILE A 335 -11.64 -8.87 -2.89
CA ILE A 335 -12.95 -9.45 -2.58
C ILE A 335 -13.03 -9.76 -1.09
N ARG A 336 -14.16 -9.44 -0.52
CA ARG A 336 -14.50 -9.95 0.82
C ARG A 336 -15.00 -11.38 0.70
N PRO A 337 -14.49 -12.32 1.50
CA PRO A 337 -14.99 -13.71 1.49
C PRO A 337 -16.49 -13.75 1.80
N PRO A 338 -17.20 -14.81 1.36
CA PRO A 338 -18.60 -14.99 1.66
C PRO A 338 -18.87 -14.89 3.18
N ARG A 339 -19.93 -14.20 3.58
CA ARG A 339 -20.25 -13.97 5.00
C ARG A 339 -20.40 -15.26 5.81
N ALA A 340 -20.87 -16.33 5.17
CA ALA A 340 -20.97 -17.65 5.78
C ALA A 340 -19.62 -18.23 6.21
N MET A 341 -18.54 -17.82 5.52
CA MET A 341 -17.18 -18.27 5.80
C MET A 341 -16.46 -17.34 6.77
N ARG A 342 -16.60 -16.03 6.59
CA ARG A 342 -16.00 -15.01 7.48
C ARG A 342 -16.69 -13.65 7.31
N ASN A 343 -17.03 -13.04 8.43
CA ASN A 343 -17.50 -11.66 8.44
C ASN A 343 -16.32 -10.73 8.73
N LEU A 344 -15.95 -9.87 7.78
CA LEU A 344 -14.85 -8.93 7.90
C LEU A 344 -15.26 -7.66 8.64
N ASN A 345 -14.39 -7.21 9.56
CA ASN A 345 -14.50 -5.92 10.24
C ASN A 345 -13.46 -4.96 9.64
N ALA A 346 -13.92 -3.89 9.00
CA ALA A 346 -13.06 -2.93 8.30
C ALA A 346 -11.95 -2.32 9.18
N THR A 347 -12.15 -2.24 10.50
CA THR A 347 -11.20 -1.62 11.41
C THR A 347 -10.08 -2.56 11.86
N THR A 348 -10.37 -3.85 12.01
CA THR A 348 -9.44 -4.85 12.56
C THR A 348 -8.86 -5.78 11.50
N ASP A 349 -9.58 -5.99 10.40
CA ASP A 349 -9.13 -6.89 9.33
C ASP A 349 -8.08 -6.25 8.40
N ARG A 350 -7.68 -5.00 8.64
CA ARG A 350 -6.53 -4.35 7.98
C ARG A 350 -5.17 -4.81 8.49
N PHE A 351 -5.10 -5.49 9.64
CA PHE A 351 -3.87 -5.99 10.25
C PHE A 351 -3.44 -7.36 9.76
N TRP A 352 -4.12 -7.88 8.75
CA TRP A 352 -3.71 -9.04 7.99
C TRP A 352 -3.98 -8.80 6.50
N GLY A 353 -3.21 -9.44 5.64
CA GLY A 353 -3.37 -9.40 4.20
C GLY A 353 -3.25 -10.80 3.60
N VAL A 354 -4.03 -11.05 2.56
CA VAL A 354 -3.98 -12.29 1.78
C VAL A 354 -3.98 -11.93 0.30
N GLU A 355 -3.04 -12.50 -0.45
CA GLU A 355 -2.92 -12.39 -1.88
C GLU A 355 -3.04 -13.76 -2.53
N VAL A 356 -3.92 -13.90 -3.51
CA VAL A 356 -4.10 -15.10 -4.32
C VAL A 356 -3.71 -14.76 -5.76
N ASN A 357 -2.56 -15.23 -6.20
CA ASN A 357 -2.11 -15.10 -7.58
C ASN A 357 -2.40 -16.40 -8.33
N PHE A 358 -3.19 -16.33 -9.41
CA PHE A 358 -3.61 -17.49 -10.18
C PHE A 358 -3.20 -17.38 -11.65
N ASP A 359 -3.03 -18.55 -12.27
CA ASP A 359 -2.70 -18.66 -13.68
C ASP A 359 -3.89 -18.33 -14.58
N ALA A 360 -3.63 -17.72 -15.73
CA ALA A 360 -4.66 -17.37 -16.72
C ALA A 360 -5.50 -18.55 -17.22
N SER A 361 -4.98 -19.77 -17.12
CA SER A 361 -5.72 -21.00 -17.43
C SER A 361 -6.94 -21.23 -16.53
N LEU A 362 -6.98 -20.57 -15.37
CA LEU A 362 -8.05 -20.69 -14.39
C LEU A 362 -9.14 -19.60 -14.53
N ASP A 363 -9.10 -18.75 -15.56
CA ASP A 363 -10.04 -17.63 -15.78
C ASP A 363 -11.51 -18.02 -15.63
N GLU A 364 -11.88 -19.21 -16.06
CA GLU A 364 -13.27 -19.70 -15.99
C GLU A 364 -13.73 -19.95 -14.55
N LEU A 365 -12.84 -20.49 -13.69
CA LEU A 365 -13.12 -20.75 -12.27
C LEU A 365 -13.25 -19.43 -11.47
N PHE A 366 -12.60 -18.38 -11.94
CA PHE A 366 -12.66 -17.06 -11.34
C PHE A 366 -13.71 -16.15 -11.98
N ALA A 367 -14.45 -16.63 -13.00
CA ALA A 367 -15.45 -15.90 -13.77
C ALA A 367 -14.97 -14.47 -14.10
N ILE A 368 -13.74 -14.38 -14.65
CA ILE A 368 -13.13 -13.10 -15.01
C ILE A 368 -14.00 -12.41 -16.07
N THR A 369 -14.48 -11.20 -15.75
CA THR A 369 -15.27 -10.40 -16.68
C THR A 369 -14.41 -9.87 -17.83
N THR A 370 -15.05 -9.50 -18.95
CA THR A 370 -14.38 -8.91 -20.12
C THR A 370 -13.58 -7.66 -19.79
N SER A 371 -14.01 -6.88 -18.80
CA SER A 371 -13.32 -5.69 -18.30
C SER A 371 -12.26 -5.97 -17.23
N LYS A 372 -12.02 -7.23 -16.87
CA LYS A 372 -11.02 -7.67 -15.87
C LYS A 372 -10.99 -6.84 -14.57
N GLN A 373 -12.15 -6.36 -14.14
CA GLN A 373 -12.27 -5.54 -12.93
C GLN A 373 -12.92 -6.28 -11.77
N GLN A 374 -13.46 -7.46 -12.05
CA GLN A 374 -14.16 -8.27 -11.06
C GLN A 374 -13.73 -9.72 -11.18
N VAL A 375 -13.57 -10.30 -10.03
CA VAL A 375 -13.36 -11.74 -9.86
C VAL A 375 -14.58 -12.27 -9.10
N ARG A 376 -15.15 -13.35 -9.61
CA ARG A 376 -16.23 -14.09 -8.92
C ARG A 376 -15.82 -15.54 -8.81
N PRO A 377 -15.00 -15.87 -7.79
CA PRO A 377 -14.56 -17.25 -7.60
C PRO A 377 -15.74 -18.19 -7.46
N ASP A 378 -15.71 -19.29 -8.18
CA ASP A 378 -16.64 -20.40 -7.99
C ASP A 378 -16.53 -20.97 -6.56
N ASP A 379 -17.58 -21.61 -6.06
CA ASP A 379 -17.56 -22.21 -4.74
C ASP A 379 -16.42 -23.24 -4.58
N SER A 380 -16.06 -23.94 -5.65
CA SER A 380 -14.93 -24.87 -5.66
C SER A 380 -13.58 -24.18 -5.40
N VAL A 381 -13.42 -22.91 -5.82
CA VAL A 381 -12.21 -22.12 -5.51
C VAL A 381 -12.14 -21.81 -4.02
N TRP A 382 -13.28 -21.42 -3.43
CA TRP A 382 -13.36 -21.16 -1.99
C TRP A 382 -13.07 -22.43 -1.17
N ASP A 383 -13.59 -23.58 -1.59
CA ASP A 383 -13.29 -24.87 -0.96
C ASP A 383 -11.80 -25.21 -1.06
N MET A 384 -11.19 -25.03 -2.23
CA MET A 384 -9.74 -25.26 -2.40
C MET A 384 -8.90 -24.31 -1.52
N LEU A 385 -9.24 -23.04 -1.45
CA LEU A 385 -8.54 -22.06 -0.59
C LEU A 385 -8.70 -22.41 0.89
N LYS A 386 -9.88 -22.88 1.30
CA LYS A 386 -10.16 -23.34 2.67
C LYS A 386 -9.36 -24.59 3.02
N ASP A 387 -9.46 -25.64 2.18
CA ASP A 387 -9.01 -26.98 2.55
C ASP A 387 -7.52 -27.21 2.23
N LYS A 388 -7.01 -26.65 1.11
CA LYS A 388 -5.61 -26.83 0.70
C LYS A 388 -4.68 -25.71 1.13
N ALA A 389 -5.18 -24.45 1.18
CA ALA A 389 -4.40 -23.32 1.64
C ALA A 389 -4.65 -22.98 3.13
N ASN A 390 -5.53 -23.66 3.82
CA ASN A 390 -5.94 -23.38 5.21
C ASN A 390 -6.33 -21.90 5.44
N LEU A 391 -6.84 -21.24 4.40
CA LEU A 391 -7.05 -19.79 4.33
C LEU A 391 -7.69 -19.20 5.60
N PHE A 392 -8.82 -19.76 6.05
CA PHE A 392 -9.56 -19.19 7.17
C PHE A 392 -8.92 -19.47 8.53
N SER A 393 -8.21 -20.60 8.67
CA SER A 393 -7.41 -20.91 9.87
C SER A 393 -6.27 -19.91 10.03
N VAL A 394 -5.50 -19.70 8.96
CA VAL A 394 -4.37 -18.75 8.95
C VAL A 394 -4.85 -17.31 9.24
N ILE A 395 -5.95 -16.86 8.61
CA ILE A 395 -6.55 -15.55 8.93
C ILE A 395 -6.97 -15.49 10.41
N GLY A 396 -7.54 -16.57 10.95
CA GLY A 396 -7.95 -16.66 12.36
C GLY A 396 -6.76 -16.51 13.32
N GLU A 397 -5.64 -17.14 13.01
CA GLU A 397 -4.39 -17.06 13.79
C GLU A 397 -3.78 -15.66 13.74
N MET A 398 -3.67 -15.06 12.53
CA MET A 398 -3.20 -13.68 12.35
C MET A 398 -4.03 -12.70 13.17
N PHE A 399 -5.35 -12.84 13.12
CA PHE A 399 -6.28 -11.99 13.86
C PHE A 399 -6.20 -12.18 15.39
N SER A 400 -6.04 -13.42 15.85
CA SER A 400 -5.85 -13.73 17.26
C SER A 400 -4.57 -13.11 17.80
N THR A 401 -3.48 -13.22 17.03
CA THR A 401 -2.18 -12.63 17.39
C THR A 401 -2.27 -11.11 17.44
N TYR A 402 -2.86 -10.47 16.42
CA TYR A 402 -3.12 -9.03 16.44
C TYR A 402 -3.90 -8.59 17.69
N LYS A 403 -4.96 -9.32 18.07
CA LYS A 403 -5.75 -8.98 19.27
C LYS A 403 -4.92 -9.04 20.55
N LYS A 404 -4.03 -10.02 20.68
CA LYS A 404 -3.13 -10.14 21.82
C LYS A 404 -2.15 -8.97 21.89
N GLU A 405 -1.52 -8.63 20.75
CA GLU A 405 -0.61 -7.49 20.65
C GLU A 405 -1.34 -6.17 20.92
N ALA A 406 -2.49 -5.93 20.31
CA ALA A 406 -3.28 -4.71 20.52
C ALA A 406 -3.71 -4.53 21.99
N LYS A 407 -4.04 -5.63 22.68
CA LYS A 407 -4.37 -5.60 24.11
C LYS A 407 -3.13 -5.28 24.97
N SER A 408 -1.97 -5.84 24.62
CA SER A 408 -0.70 -5.54 25.31
C SER A 408 -0.33 -4.07 25.16
N HIS A 409 -0.33 -3.56 23.93
CA HIS A 409 -0.05 -2.15 23.67
C HIS A 409 -1.07 -1.19 24.30
N ALA A 410 -2.34 -1.59 24.39
CA ALA A 410 -3.35 -0.81 25.09
C ALA A 410 -3.06 -0.72 26.60
N ALA A 411 -2.67 -1.82 27.21
CA ALA A 411 -2.30 -1.85 28.62
C ALA A 411 -1.04 -1.03 28.90
N GLU A 412 -0.03 -1.11 28.02
CA GLU A 412 1.20 -0.30 28.12
C GLU A 412 0.91 1.20 28.00
N ALA A 413 0.04 1.58 27.03
CA ALA A 413 -0.35 2.97 26.82
C ALA A 413 -1.23 3.51 27.98
N GLU A 414 -1.99 2.65 28.65
CA GLU A 414 -2.79 3.02 29.83
C GLU A 414 -1.90 3.19 31.05
N GLN A 415 -0.93 2.29 31.24
CA GLN A 415 0.11 2.42 32.27
C GLN A 415 0.96 3.68 32.08
N ALA A 416 1.29 4.04 30.83
CA ALA A 416 2.00 5.28 30.51
C ALA A 416 1.16 6.55 30.80
N LYS A 417 -0.19 6.46 30.76
CA LYS A 417 -1.09 7.58 31.11
C LYS A 417 -1.24 7.78 32.62
N ASP A 418 -1.22 6.70 33.38
CA ASP A 418 -1.26 6.77 34.86
C ASP A 418 0.09 7.20 35.47
N GLY A 419 1.08 7.53 34.65
CA GLY A 419 2.34 8.14 35.05
C GLY A 419 3.31 7.19 35.75
N LYS A 420 3.03 5.87 35.86
CA LYS A 420 3.94 4.91 36.47
C LYS A 420 4.16 3.69 35.55
N ARG A 421 5.40 3.53 35.09
CA ARG A 421 5.82 2.30 34.41
C ARG A 421 5.89 1.13 35.40
N ALA A 422 5.62 -0.10 34.96
CA ALA A 422 5.71 -1.30 35.79
C ALA A 422 7.09 -1.47 36.46
N SER A 423 8.16 -1.05 35.80
CA SER A 423 9.51 -1.01 36.35
C SER A 423 9.65 0.00 37.48
N VAL A 424 9.04 1.17 37.34
CA VAL A 424 9.03 2.23 38.38
C VAL A 424 8.23 1.76 39.60
N GLU A 425 7.04 1.19 39.42
CA GLU A 425 6.27 0.60 40.52
C GLU A 425 7.05 -0.52 41.25
N ALA A 426 7.74 -1.36 40.46
CA ALA A 426 8.56 -2.44 41.03
C ALA A 426 9.73 -1.88 41.87
N ILE A 427 10.41 -0.84 41.40
CA ILE A 427 11.52 -0.19 42.12
C ILE A 427 11.03 0.56 43.36
N GLU A 428 9.95 1.33 43.26
CA GLU A 428 9.32 2.02 44.39
C GLU A 428 8.77 1.02 45.44
N GLY A 429 8.15 -0.07 44.97
CA GLY A 429 7.69 -1.16 45.81
C GLY A 429 8.84 -1.85 46.53
N ALA A 430 9.95 -2.15 45.84
CA ALA A 430 11.14 -2.76 46.41
C ALA A 430 11.84 -1.84 47.43
N ALA A 431 11.77 -0.53 47.23
CA ALA A 431 12.33 0.44 48.19
C ALA A 431 11.72 0.32 49.59
N LYS A 432 10.46 -0.11 49.71
CA LYS A 432 9.77 -0.34 50.98
C LYS A 432 10.36 -1.51 51.78
N PHE A 433 11.05 -2.42 51.12
CA PHE A 433 11.68 -3.60 51.73
C PHE A 433 13.21 -3.48 51.84
N ARG A 434 13.78 -2.31 51.49
CA ARG A 434 15.23 -2.09 51.64
C ARG A 434 15.64 -2.15 53.11
N THR A 435 16.63 -2.98 53.41
CA THR A 435 17.26 -3.08 54.72
C THR A 435 18.33 -2.00 54.96
N THR A 436 18.83 -1.38 53.89
CA THR A 436 19.79 -0.29 53.93
C THR A 436 19.08 1.07 53.91
N LYS A 437 19.39 1.93 54.87
CA LYS A 437 18.88 3.31 54.92
C LYS A 437 19.24 4.04 53.62
N ALA A 438 18.28 4.78 53.04
CA ALA A 438 18.58 5.70 51.95
C ALA A 438 19.67 6.69 52.37
N PRO A 439 20.60 7.07 51.48
CA PRO A 439 21.63 8.05 51.82
C PRO A 439 20.97 9.35 52.28
N ASP A 440 21.58 9.99 53.27
CA ASP A 440 21.08 11.27 53.77
C ASP A 440 21.21 12.34 52.68
N GLU A 441 20.24 13.23 52.58
CA GLU A 441 20.28 14.38 51.68
C GLU A 441 21.38 15.34 52.18
N THR A 442 22.43 15.50 51.35
CA THR A 442 23.51 16.47 51.64
C THR A 442 23.37 17.69 50.73
N PRO A 443 23.90 18.87 51.15
CA PRO A 443 23.87 20.07 50.29
C PRO A 443 24.52 19.85 48.93
N GLU A 444 25.56 19.00 48.86
CA GLU A 444 26.26 18.67 47.60
C GLU A 444 25.36 17.88 46.66
N ARG A 445 24.60 16.90 47.17
CA ARG A 445 23.64 16.11 46.39
C ARG A 445 22.47 16.96 45.89
N GLN A 446 21.96 17.85 46.72
CA GLN A 446 20.88 18.75 46.36
C GLN A 446 21.33 19.71 45.25
N LYS A 447 22.51 20.30 45.38
CA LYS A 447 23.09 21.19 44.36
C LYS A 447 23.34 20.46 43.02
N GLU A 448 23.78 19.20 43.08
CA GLU A 448 23.95 18.38 41.89
C GLU A 448 22.60 18.14 41.20
N ALA A 449 21.57 17.75 41.95
CA ALA A 449 20.23 17.52 41.42
C ALA A 449 19.60 18.76 40.75
N GLU A 450 19.80 19.93 41.38
CA GLU A 450 19.37 21.23 40.81
C GLU A 450 20.15 21.58 39.52
N THR A 451 21.48 21.32 39.53
CA THR A 451 22.33 21.57 38.37
C THR A 451 21.94 20.67 37.20
N ASN A 452 21.65 19.40 37.45
CA ASN A 452 21.21 18.45 36.42
C ASN A 452 19.87 18.85 35.81
N LEU A 453 18.92 19.32 36.63
CA LEU A 453 17.62 19.80 36.18
C LEU A 453 17.77 21.06 35.29
N ASP A 454 18.58 22.04 35.69
CA ASP A 454 18.87 23.23 34.90
C ASP A 454 19.52 22.89 33.54
N GLN A 455 20.49 21.96 33.56
CA GLN A 455 21.13 21.50 32.33
C GLN A 455 20.12 20.85 31.35
N GLU A 456 19.24 19.97 31.83
CA GLU A 456 18.23 19.34 31.01
C GLU A 456 17.22 20.37 30.51
N ALA A 457 16.78 21.31 31.34
CA ALA A 457 15.90 22.41 30.96
C ALA A 457 16.51 23.28 29.84
N ARG A 458 17.80 23.63 29.96
CA ARG A 458 18.52 24.39 28.89
C ARG A 458 18.64 23.59 27.60
N LYS A 459 18.90 22.32 27.67
CA LYS A 459 19.00 21.44 26.51
C LYS A 459 17.66 21.32 25.76
N ARG A 460 16.55 21.12 26.47
CA ARG A 460 15.20 21.07 25.89
C ARG A 460 14.78 22.44 25.35
N ALA A 461 15.06 23.50 26.07
CA ALA A 461 14.79 24.88 25.65
C ALA A 461 15.50 25.24 24.34
N GLY A 462 16.76 24.81 24.18
CA GLY A 462 17.53 25.01 22.95
C GLY A 462 16.91 24.30 21.75
N LYS A 463 16.35 23.10 21.93
CA LYS A 463 15.63 22.36 20.87
C LYS A 463 14.25 22.98 20.54
N ALA A 464 13.55 23.49 21.55
CA ALA A 464 12.20 24.04 21.41
C ALA A 464 12.17 25.54 21.05
N GLY A 465 13.29 26.25 21.15
CA GLY A 465 13.37 27.68 20.91
C GLY A 465 12.65 28.56 21.96
N VAL A 466 12.54 28.06 23.19
CA VAL A 466 11.88 28.73 24.33
C VAL A 466 12.88 29.04 25.45
N LYS A 467 12.44 29.78 26.49
CA LYS A 467 13.31 30.09 27.62
C LYS A 467 13.48 28.88 28.55
N PRO A 468 14.70 28.64 29.09
CA PRO A 468 14.97 27.52 30.01
C PRO A 468 14.05 27.47 31.24
N GLU A 469 13.73 28.63 31.82
CA GLU A 469 12.87 28.72 33.00
C GLU A 469 11.42 28.28 32.77
N ALA A 470 10.97 28.30 31.51
CA ALA A 470 9.64 27.80 31.13
C ALA A 470 9.65 26.25 31.11
N ILE A 471 10.67 25.65 30.50
CA ILE A 471 10.86 24.18 30.48
C ILE A 471 11.14 23.64 31.88
N GLU A 472 11.92 24.32 32.69
CA GLU A 472 12.19 23.90 34.08
C GLU A 472 10.88 23.79 34.90
N ARG A 473 9.99 24.78 34.78
CA ARG A 473 8.68 24.73 35.44
C ARG A 473 7.80 23.60 34.92
N GLU A 474 7.83 23.36 33.62
CA GLU A 474 7.10 22.27 32.98
C GLU A 474 7.59 20.92 33.49
N LEU A 475 8.91 20.67 33.52
CA LEU A 475 9.53 19.46 34.06
C LEU A 475 9.19 19.23 35.55
N ILE A 476 9.22 20.29 36.35
CA ILE A 476 8.84 20.19 37.77
C ILE A 476 7.36 19.83 37.92
N ALA A 477 6.49 20.41 37.07
CA ALA A 477 5.06 20.15 37.12
C ALA A 477 4.72 18.72 36.64
N GLU A 478 5.35 18.25 35.54
CA GLU A 478 5.16 16.91 34.99
C GLU A 478 5.62 15.82 35.96
N ARG A 479 6.72 16.07 36.70
CA ARG A 479 7.34 15.13 37.61
C ARG A 479 6.84 15.21 39.05
N GLN A 480 5.85 16.06 39.30
CA GLN A 480 5.31 16.24 40.64
C GLN A 480 4.73 14.92 41.21
N GLY A 481 5.33 14.44 42.31
CA GLY A 481 4.94 13.20 42.95
C GLY A 481 5.55 11.93 42.34
N GLN A 482 6.46 12.05 41.37
CA GLN A 482 7.22 10.93 40.81
C GLN A 482 8.63 10.88 41.41
N THR A 483 9.03 9.72 41.89
CA THR A 483 10.40 9.51 42.45
C THR A 483 11.36 8.96 41.40
N HIS A 484 10.83 8.29 40.34
CA HIS A 484 11.60 7.66 39.29
C HIS A 484 10.91 7.85 37.93
N GLU A 485 11.69 8.09 36.89
CA GLU A 485 11.22 8.25 35.50
C GLU A 485 12.17 7.58 34.50
N VAL A 486 11.65 7.00 33.41
CA VAL A 486 12.46 6.41 32.33
C VAL A 486 12.20 7.20 31.05
N GLU A 487 13.25 7.80 30.52
CA GLU A 487 13.24 8.55 29.26
C GLU A 487 14.17 7.92 28.21
N THR A 488 14.00 8.32 26.98
CA THR A 488 14.89 7.95 25.88
C THR A 488 15.61 9.18 25.36
N GLU A 489 16.90 9.04 25.03
CA GLU A 489 17.72 10.12 24.54
C GLU A 489 18.64 9.65 23.42
N ASP A 490 18.77 10.44 22.35
CA ASP A 490 19.74 10.21 21.29
C ASP A 490 21.12 10.74 21.71
N MET A 491 22.04 9.80 22.06
CA MET A 491 23.36 10.10 22.59
C MET A 491 24.45 9.35 21.79
N PRO A 492 24.75 9.74 20.53
CA PRO A 492 25.75 9.04 19.73
C PRO A 492 27.13 9.01 20.41
N GLY A 493 27.73 7.82 20.51
CA GLY A 493 29.05 7.62 21.14
C GLY A 493 29.03 7.69 22.68
N ALA A 494 27.89 7.88 23.31
CA ALA A 494 27.73 7.84 24.78
C ALA A 494 27.36 6.42 25.26
N PRO A 495 27.44 6.13 26.58
CA PRO A 495 27.04 4.86 27.15
C PRO A 495 25.58 4.49 26.81
N PHE A 496 25.26 3.17 26.89
CA PHE A 496 23.93 2.65 26.60
C PHE A 496 22.84 3.18 27.56
N VAL A 497 23.23 3.69 28.72
CA VAL A 497 22.34 4.24 29.73
C VAL A 497 23.02 5.36 30.52
N ARG A 498 22.24 6.33 30.97
CA ARG A 498 22.63 7.38 31.90
C ARG A 498 21.58 7.45 33.01
N CYS A 499 22.01 7.49 34.25
CA CYS A 499 21.11 7.62 35.42
C CYS A 499 21.51 8.84 36.21
N VAL A 500 20.57 9.76 36.47
CA VAL A 500 20.82 11.03 37.16
C VAL A 500 19.68 11.40 38.10
N GLN A 501 20.01 12.19 39.14
CA GLN A 501 19.01 12.87 39.95
C GLN A 501 18.77 14.26 39.36
N GLU A 502 17.52 14.57 39.02
CA GLU A 502 17.07 15.88 38.49
C GLU A 502 15.98 16.41 39.42
N GLY A 503 16.33 17.40 40.25
CA GLY A 503 15.44 17.83 41.34
C GLY A 503 15.02 16.70 42.26
N GLY A 504 13.72 16.50 42.45
CA GLY A 504 13.14 15.43 43.28
C GLY A 504 13.09 14.05 42.62
N THR A 505 13.32 13.96 41.29
CA THR A 505 13.09 12.75 40.49
C THR A 505 14.40 12.14 40.02
N ARG A 506 14.54 10.81 40.11
CA ARG A 506 15.61 10.03 39.45
C ARG A 506 15.20 9.70 38.03
N VAL A 507 16.04 10.01 37.06
CA VAL A 507 15.76 9.80 35.65
C VAL A 507 16.75 8.80 35.04
N LEU A 508 16.22 7.77 34.41
CA LEU A 508 16.96 6.77 33.64
C LEU A 508 16.84 7.09 32.17
N TYR A 509 17.91 7.56 31.55
CA TYR A 509 17.96 7.82 30.11
C TYR A 509 18.50 6.61 29.37
N LEU A 510 17.71 6.05 28.45
CA LEU A 510 18.11 4.98 27.54
C LEU A 510 18.63 5.59 26.25
N ASN A 511 19.85 5.22 25.85
CA ASN A 511 20.48 5.74 24.63
C ASN A 511 19.92 5.04 23.39
N ILE A 512 19.10 5.74 22.60
CA ILE A 512 18.50 5.16 21.39
C ILE A 512 19.51 4.92 20.25
N ALA A 513 20.69 5.57 20.29
CA ALA A 513 21.76 5.34 19.33
C ALA A 513 22.63 4.10 19.64
N HIS A 514 22.44 3.45 20.78
CA HIS A 514 23.26 2.31 21.20
C HIS A 514 22.58 0.97 20.82
N PRO A 515 23.33 -0.07 20.39
CA PRO A 515 22.78 -1.40 20.05
C PRO A 515 21.91 -2.03 21.14
N PHE A 516 22.19 -1.75 22.40
CA PHE A 516 21.31 -2.17 23.50
C PHE A 516 19.84 -1.76 23.29
N TYR A 517 19.61 -0.52 22.83
CA TYR A 517 18.25 -0.03 22.60
C TYR A 517 17.65 -0.67 21.34
N THR A 518 18.37 -0.65 20.23
CA THR A 518 17.86 -1.09 18.92
C THR A 518 17.69 -2.59 18.80
N GLU A 519 18.60 -3.38 19.40
CA GLU A 519 18.61 -4.84 19.24
C GLU A 519 17.92 -5.57 20.41
N LEU A 520 18.07 -5.07 21.65
CA LEU A 520 17.59 -5.78 22.83
C LEU A 520 16.34 -5.15 23.46
N TYR A 521 16.34 -3.82 23.66
CA TYR A 521 15.25 -3.15 24.37
C TYR A 521 14.03 -2.88 23.48
N ALA A 522 14.25 -2.36 22.28
CA ALA A 522 13.22 -2.08 21.26
C ALA A 522 13.27 -3.02 20.06
N GLY A 523 14.17 -4.01 20.07
CA GLY A 523 14.39 -4.95 18.99
C GLY A 523 13.20 -5.87 18.69
N PRO A 524 13.22 -6.57 17.54
CA PRO A 524 12.20 -7.53 17.16
C PRO A 524 12.01 -8.59 18.27
N GLY A 525 10.78 -8.76 18.76
CA GLY A 525 10.46 -9.73 19.81
C GLY A 525 10.67 -9.27 21.25
N ALA A 526 11.09 -8.03 21.51
CA ALA A 526 11.21 -7.48 22.86
C ALA A 526 9.83 -7.39 23.54
N ALA A 527 9.50 -8.41 24.35
CA ALA A 527 8.25 -8.45 25.10
C ALA A 527 8.21 -7.37 26.20
N PRO A 528 7.04 -6.81 26.56
CA PRO A 528 6.89 -5.81 27.62
C PRO A 528 7.51 -6.22 28.95
N ARG A 529 7.35 -7.49 29.32
CA ARG A 529 7.94 -8.03 30.56
C ARG A 529 9.46 -8.04 30.51
N LEU A 530 10.08 -8.28 29.34
CA LEU A 530 11.52 -8.20 29.17
C LEU A 530 12.00 -6.75 29.33
N ARG A 531 11.33 -5.79 28.69
CA ARG A 531 11.65 -4.35 28.84
C ARG A 531 11.56 -3.91 30.28
N ALA A 532 10.47 -4.22 30.99
CA ALA A 532 10.33 -3.89 32.39
C ALA A 532 11.42 -4.55 33.24
N GLY A 533 11.79 -5.80 32.95
CA GLY A 533 12.89 -6.50 33.65
C GLY A 533 14.24 -5.83 33.40
N LEU A 534 14.53 -5.41 32.17
CA LEU A 534 15.74 -4.66 31.83
C LEU A 534 15.77 -3.30 32.54
N GLU A 535 14.66 -2.55 32.54
CA GLU A 535 14.56 -1.29 33.29
C GLU A 535 14.80 -1.47 34.78
N VAL A 536 14.23 -2.52 35.40
CA VAL A 536 14.49 -2.84 36.84
C VAL A 536 15.97 -3.13 37.06
N LEU A 537 16.62 -3.88 36.16
CA LEU A 537 18.07 -4.14 36.27
C LEU A 537 18.87 -2.84 36.16
N LEU A 538 18.55 -2.00 35.16
CA LEU A 538 19.22 -0.70 34.96
C LEU A 538 18.99 0.24 36.13
N TRP A 539 17.78 0.29 36.69
CA TRP A 539 17.46 1.05 37.89
C TRP A 539 18.26 0.56 39.11
N THR A 540 18.45 -0.75 39.26
CA THR A 540 19.25 -1.30 40.35
C THR A 540 20.68 -0.80 40.28
N LEU A 541 21.29 -0.79 39.09
CA LEU A 541 22.64 -0.28 38.86
C LEU A 541 22.70 1.24 38.99
N GLY A 542 21.75 1.97 38.38
CA GLY A 542 21.66 3.43 38.40
C GLY A 542 21.43 3.99 39.79
N ASN A 543 20.57 3.37 40.60
CA ASN A 543 20.37 3.76 41.99
C ASN A 543 21.64 3.57 42.83
N ALA A 544 22.40 2.49 42.62
CA ALA A 544 23.68 2.27 43.32
C ALA A 544 24.72 3.35 42.98
N GLU A 545 24.69 3.90 41.77
CA GLU A 545 25.51 5.04 41.34
C GLU A 545 25.04 6.36 41.97
N ILE A 546 23.74 6.67 41.89
CA ILE A 546 23.16 7.90 42.47
C ILE A 546 23.32 7.93 44.00
N ASP A 547 23.18 6.78 44.63
CA ASP A 547 23.35 6.65 46.10
C ASP A 547 24.81 6.79 46.55
N ALA A 548 25.80 6.76 45.68
CA ALA A 548 27.18 7.09 45.98
C ALA A 548 27.36 8.62 46.07
N ASP A 549 28.24 9.10 46.95
CA ASP A 549 28.50 10.55 47.07
C ASP A 549 29.05 11.12 45.75
N PRO A 550 28.71 12.35 45.38
CA PRO A 550 29.06 12.95 44.08
C PRO A 550 30.55 12.86 43.72
N ASP A 551 31.43 13.14 44.70
CA ASP A 551 32.87 13.15 44.51
C ASP A 551 33.57 11.84 44.93
N SER A 552 32.80 10.80 45.26
CA SER A 552 33.37 9.53 45.74
C SER A 552 34.05 8.73 44.62
N GLU A 553 35.06 7.98 45.00
CA GLU A 553 35.72 7.03 44.10
C GLU A 553 34.75 5.95 43.61
N ARG A 554 33.76 5.58 44.42
CA ARG A 554 32.70 4.65 44.06
C ARG A 554 31.86 5.15 42.90
N ARG A 555 31.50 6.43 42.90
CA ARG A 555 30.70 7.02 41.80
C ARG A 555 31.51 7.11 40.51
N ARG A 556 32.77 7.55 40.60
CA ARG A 556 33.72 7.60 39.47
C ARG A 556 33.94 6.20 38.88
N PHE A 557 33.97 5.16 39.71
CA PHE A 557 34.04 3.78 39.26
C PHE A 557 32.85 3.42 38.37
N TYR A 558 31.61 3.61 38.82
CA TYR A 558 30.41 3.30 38.01
C TYR A 558 30.41 4.04 36.70
N GLN A 559 30.72 5.34 36.68
CA GLN A 559 30.74 6.15 35.47
C GLN A 559 31.81 5.69 34.47
N ARG A 560 33.00 5.39 34.98
CA ARG A 560 34.12 4.94 34.14
C ARG A 560 33.84 3.55 33.56
N GLU A 561 33.40 2.60 34.40
CA GLU A 561 33.12 1.24 33.94
C GLU A 561 31.96 1.22 32.92
N ARG A 562 30.91 1.99 33.16
CA ARG A 562 29.81 2.10 32.22
C ARG A 562 30.26 2.65 30.84
N ALA A 563 31.07 3.69 30.85
CA ALA A 563 31.51 4.33 29.62
C ALA A 563 32.55 3.50 28.84
N ASN A 564 33.55 2.95 29.57
CA ASN A 564 34.72 2.38 28.92
C ASN A 564 34.73 0.85 28.86
N VAL A 565 33.89 0.18 29.64
CA VAL A 565 33.86 -1.28 29.71
C VAL A 565 32.49 -1.83 29.33
N TRP A 566 31.45 -1.47 30.09
CA TRP A 566 30.13 -2.11 29.91
C TRP A 566 29.47 -1.76 28.56
N SER A 567 29.49 -0.49 28.15
CA SER A 567 28.84 -0.08 26.92
C SER A 567 29.51 -0.65 25.68
N PRO A 568 30.85 -0.57 25.49
CA PRO A 568 31.50 -1.18 24.36
C PRO A 568 31.35 -2.70 24.32
N GLN A 569 31.56 -3.38 25.47
CA GLN A 569 31.42 -4.84 25.51
C GLN A 569 30.01 -5.32 25.23
N LEU A 570 28.98 -4.57 25.68
CA LEU A 570 27.60 -4.88 25.40
C LEU A 570 27.28 -4.69 23.91
N ALA A 571 27.80 -3.63 23.27
CA ALA A 571 27.63 -3.40 21.84
C ALA A 571 28.26 -4.54 21.03
N ASP A 572 29.53 -4.87 21.32
CA ASP A 572 30.25 -5.95 20.65
C ASP A 572 29.55 -7.32 20.82
N ALA A 573 29.07 -7.60 22.03
CA ALA A 573 28.36 -8.85 22.33
C ALA A 573 27.01 -8.96 21.58
N LEU A 574 26.28 -7.86 21.44
CA LEU A 574 25.02 -7.83 20.70
C LEU A 574 25.24 -7.99 19.18
N ASP A 575 26.31 -7.43 18.65
CA ASP A 575 26.68 -7.63 17.25
C ASP A 575 27.07 -9.09 16.97
N VAL A 576 27.80 -9.74 17.88
CA VAL A 576 28.10 -11.17 17.78
C VAL A 576 26.84 -12.02 17.89
N LEU A 577 25.94 -11.69 18.84
CA LEU A 577 24.69 -12.41 19.03
C LEU A 577 23.79 -12.35 17.77
N LYS A 578 23.76 -11.22 17.09
CA LYS A 578 23.06 -11.04 15.83
C LYS A 578 23.59 -11.99 14.73
N GLY A 579 24.91 -12.16 14.67
CA GLY A 579 25.56 -13.12 13.76
C GLY A 579 25.24 -14.59 14.10
N VAL A 580 25.17 -14.93 15.36
CA VAL A 580 24.83 -16.30 15.83
C VAL A 580 23.36 -16.65 15.49
N SER A 581 22.43 -15.74 15.69
CA SER A 581 21.01 -15.92 15.32
C SER A 581 20.80 -16.17 13.82
N ILE A 582 21.59 -15.52 12.96
CA ILE A 582 21.55 -15.75 11.51
C ILE A 582 22.06 -17.16 11.17
N MET A 583 23.12 -17.63 11.83
CA MET A 583 23.67 -18.96 11.60
C MET A 583 22.74 -20.09 12.08
N GLU A 584 22.00 -19.87 13.17
CA GLU A 584 21.00 -20.85 13.64
C GLU A 584 19.81 -20.97 12.67
N SER A 585 19.35 -19.85 12.09
CA SER A 585 18.26 -19.87 11.08
C SER A 585 18.68 -20.55 9.77
N GLU A 586 19.93 -20.36 9.33
CA GLU A 586 20.47 -21.03 8.14
C GLU A 586 20.74 -22.53 8.40
N ALA A 587 21.08 -22.93 9.61
CA ALA A 587 21.26 -24.34 9.98
C ALA A 587 19.93 -25.09 10.10
N GLU A 588 18.88 -24.47 10.62
CA GLU A 588 17.53 -25.04 10.66
C GLU A 588 16.91 -25.16 9.25
N GLU A 589 17.16 -24.20 8.33
CA GLU A 589 16.74 -24.31 6.94
C GLU A 589 17.50 -25.41 6.18
N ALA A 590 18.78 -25.62 6.44
CA ALA A 590 19.58 -26.67 5.84
C ALA A 590 19.18 -28.07 6.33
N ASP A 591 18.82 -28.23 7.60
CA ASP A 591 18.37 -29.50 8.18
C ASP A 591 16.93 -29.84 7.79
N SER A 592 16.10 -28.84 7.48
CA SER A 592 14.75 -29.03 6.95
C SER A 592 14.71 -29.34 5.44
N ALA A 593 15.81 -29.12 4.72
CA ALA A 593 15.96 -29.38 3.28
C ALA A 593 16.69 -30.69 2.97
N ALA A 594 17.20 -31.42 3.99
CA ALA A 594 17.80 -32.77 3.89
C ALA A 594 16.81 -33.83 4.34
#